data_a47f5d33427ac9583095c30b79032ff9
#
_entry.id   a47f5d33427ac9583095c30b79032ff9
#
_cell.length_a   1.000
_cell.length_b   1.000
_cell.length_c   1.000
_cell.angle_alpha   90.00
_cell.angle_beta   90.00
_cell.angle_gamma   90.00
#
_symmetry.space_group_name_H-M   'P 1'
#
loop_
_entity.id
_entity.type
_entity.pdbx_description
1 polymer ?
#
loop_
_entity_poly.entity_id
_entity_poly.type
_entity_poly.pdbx_seq_one_letter_code
_entity_poly.pdbx_strand_id
1 'polypeptide(L)' 'MIEKVLERSVGKTVLIKVRGGRTLRGVLEGFDQHVNLYMSNAEEVSDPMSVKEIGTIVLRGDNVIMISPPPE' A
#
# COMPACT_ATOMS: atom_id res chain seq x y z
N MET A 1 -8.20 -11.76 -10.96
CA MET A 1 -8.50 -10.34 -11.23
C MET A 1 -7.68 -9.40 -10.36
N ILE A 2 -7.78 -9.52 -9.05
CA ILE A 2 -7.00 -8.66 -8.14
C ILE A 2 -5.49 -8.87 -8.31
N GLU A 3 -5.06 -10.09 -8.56
CA GLU A 3 -3.65 -10.40 -8.76
C GLU A 3 -3.05 -9.63 -9.93
N LYS A 4 -3.82 -9.43 -10.99
CA LYS A 4 -3.33 -8.68 -12.16
C LYS A 4 -3.14 -7.21 -11.85
N VAL A 5 -4.04 -6.63 -11.05
CA VAL A 5 -3.90 -5.25 -10.63
C VAL A 5 -2.64 -5.10 -9.76
N LEU A 6 -2.43 -6.03 -8.84
CA LEU A 6 -1.26 -6.00 -7.96
C LEU A 6 0.02 -6.21 -8.74
N GLU A 7 0.03 -7.15 -9.69
CA GLU A 7 1.21 -7.39 -10.53
C GLU A 7 1.64 -6.15 -11.31
N ARG A 8 0.67 -5.42 -11.85
CA ARG A 8 0.95 -4.17 -12.58
C ARG A 8 1.46 -3.07 -11.68
N SER A 9 1.17 -3.16 -10.39
CA SER A 9 1.53 -2.13 -9.42
C SER A 9 2.89 -2.38 -8.78
N VAL A 10 3.46 -3.57 -8.93
CA VAL A 10 4.77 -3.88 -8.35
C VAL A 10 5.83 -2.95 -8.94
N GLY A 11 6.63 -2.37 -8.06
CA GLY A 11 7.63 -1.39 -8.42
C GLY A 11 7.10 0.04 -8.52
N LYS A 12 5.82 0.23 -8.29
CA LYS A 12 5.18 1.55 -8.41
C LYS A 12 4.63 2.01 -7.08
N THR A 13 4.44 3.32 -6.96
CA THR A 13 3.84 3.91 -5.77
C THR A 13 2.34 3.66 -5.76
N VAL A 14 1.85 3.12 -4.65
CA VAL A 14 0.42 2.86 -4.46
C VAL A 14 -0.07 3.57 -3.21
N LEU A 15 -1.37 3.82 -3.17
CA LEU A 15 -2.05 4.37 -2.02
C LEU A 15 -2.92 3.28 -1.41
N ILE A 16 -2.84 3.10 -0.10
CA ILE A 16 -3.54 2.01 0.58
C ILE A 16 -4.29 2.56 1.77
N LYS A 17 -5.59 2.27 1.82
CA LYS A 17 -6.39 2.52 3.01
C LYS A 17 -6.43 1.26 3.86
N VAL A 18 -6.17 1.44 5.14
CA VAL A 18 -6.19 0.33 6.11
C VAL A 18 -7.22 0.60 7.19
N ARG A 19 -7.55 -0.47 7.94
CA ARG A 19 -8.46 -0.35 9.07
C ARG A 19 -7.96 0.70 10.05
N GLY A 20 -8.88 1.41 10.67
CA GLY A 20 -8.54 2.47 11.61
C GLY A 20 -8.43 3.84 10.97
N GLY A 21 -8.75 3.95 9.67
CA GLY A 21 -8.80 5.23 8.99
C GLY A 21 -7.47 5.77 8.54
N ARG A 22 -6.42 4.96 8.57
CA ARG A 22 -5.11 5.38 8.09
C ARG A 22 -5.00 5.21 6.59
N THR A 23 -4.24 6.11 5.98
CA THR A 23 -3.88 6.02 4.55
C THR A 23 -2.37 5.97 4.45
N LEU A 24 -1.87 4.99 3.71
CA LEU A 24 -0.44 4.79 3.51
C LEU A 24 -0.11 4.93 2.05
N ARG A 25 1.10 5.44 1.78
CA ARG A 25 1.63 5.56 0.44
C ARG A 25 3.02 4.96 0.41
N GLY A 26 3.32 4.18 -0.61
CA GLY A 26 4.64 3.59 -0.71
C GLY A 26 4.79 2.79 -1.99
N VAL A 27 5.98 2.25 -2.20
CA VAL A 27 6.28 1.42 -3.34
C VAL A 27 5.89 -0.02 -3.03
N LEU A 28 5.04 -0.60 -3.87
CA LEU A 28 4.67 -2.02 -3.73
C LEU A 28 5.82 -2.87 -4.25
N GLU A 29 6.44 -3.64 -3.37
CA GLU A 29 7.56 -4.51 -3.76
C GLU A 29 7.11 -5.93 -4.06
N GLY A 30 6.00 -6.36 -3.48
CA GLY A 30 5.49 -7.69 -3.71
C GLY A 30 4.22 -7.94 -2.92
N PHE A 31 3.64 -9.09 -3.17
CA PHE A 31 2.42 -9.51 -2.49
C PHE A 31 2.34 -11.04 -2.52
N ASP A 32 1.44 -11.59 -1.72
CA ASP A 32 1.20 -13.01 -1.70
C ASP A 32 -0.28 -13.32 -1.96
N GLN A 33 -0.63 -14.59 -1.90
CA GLN A 33 -1.98 -15.07 -2.19
C GLN A 33 -3.03 -14.61 -1.16
N HIS A 34 -2.59 -14.14 0.00
CA HIS A 34 -3.48 -13.60 1.03
C HIS A 34 -3.59 -12.08 0.94
N VAL A 35 -3.01 -11.48 -0.10
CA VAL A 35 -2.95 -10.05 -0.30
C VAL A 35 -2.19 -9.35 0.83
N ASN A 36 -1.25 -10.05 1.47
CA ASN A 36 -0.25 -9.39 2.29
C ASN A 36 0.67 -8.62 1.37
N LEU A 37 0.99 -7.38 1.72
CA LEU A 37 1.72 -6.47 0.85
C LEU A 37 3.07 -6.14 1.45
N TYR A 38 4.11 -6.23 0.64
CA TYR A 38 5.45 -5.80 1.00
C TYR A 38 5.69 -4.44 0.36
N MET A 39 6.01 -3.45 1.17
CA MET A 39 6.16 -2.08 0.70
C MET A 39 7.46 -1.48 1.18
N SER A 40 8.07 -0.69 0.33
CA SER A 40 9.23 0.12 0.69
C SER A 40 8.87 1.60 0.62
N ASN A 41 9.68 2.42 1.30
CA ASN A 41 9.48 3.87 1.34
C ASN A 41 8.05 4.24 1.72
N ALA A 42 7.46 3.46 2.62
CA ALA A 42 6.09 3.70 3.05
C ALA A 42 6.03 4.91 3.96
N GLU A 43 4.94 5.65 3.83
CA GLU A 43 4.67 6.79 4.69
C GLU A 43 3.17 6.88 4.96
N GLU A 44 2.84 7.39 6.12
CA GLU A 44 1.45 7.61 6.47
C GLU A 44 1.06 9.01 6.01
N VAL A 45 0.03 9.09 5.18
CA VAL A 45 -0.42 10.34 4.56
C VAL A 45 -1.86 10.69 4.95
N SER A 46 -2.33 10.13 6.07
CA SER A 46 -3.69 10.38 6.57
C SER A 46 -3.95 11.86 6.82
N ASP A 47 -2.93 12.56 7.30
CA ASP A 47 -2.98 14.01 7.51
C ASP A 47 -2.02 14.65 6.50
N PRO A 48 -2.54 15.40 5.51
CA PRO A 48 -1.66 16.01 4.51
C PRO A 48 -0.69 17.04 5.09
N MET A 49 -0.96 17.54 6.28
CA MET A 49 -0.06 18.48 6.96
C MET A 49 1.01 17.78 7.78
N SER A 50 0.95 16.47 7.92
CA SER A 50 1.87 15.74 8.79
C SER A 50 2.12 14.35 8.23
N VAL A 51 2.94 14.28 7.20
CA VAL A 51 3.34 13.00 6.60
C VAL A 51 4.40 12.35 7.49
N LYS A 52 4.19 11.08 7.81
CA LYS A 52 5.11 10.33 8.67
C LYS A 52 5.77 9.22 7.87
N GLU A 53 7.11 9.22 7.87
CA GLU A 53 7.85 8.15 7.24
C GLU A 53 7.82 6.89 8.10
N ILE A 54 7.56 5.75 7.47
CA ILE A 54 7.51 4.46 8.14
C ILE A 54 8.67 3.57 7.66
N GLY A 55 8.95 3.58 6.36
CA GLY A 55 10.02 2.77 5.78
C GLY A 55 9.49 1.49 5.15
N THR A 56 10.22 0.41 5.32
CA THR A 56 9.84 -0.90 4.75
C THR A 56 8.87 -1.60 5.70
N ILE A 57 7.72 -2.01 5.15
CA ILE A 57 6.68 -2.64 5.96
C ILE A 57 6.07 -3.84 5.24
N VAL A 58 5.43 -4.68 6.05
CA VAL A 58 4.54 -5.72 5.56
C VAL A 58 3.15 -5.41 6.10
N LEU A 59 2.18 -5.27 5.21
CA LEU A 59 0.79 -5.06 5.59
C LEU A 59 0.05 -6.37 5.47
N ARG A 60 -0.66 -6.75 6.52
CA ARG A 60 -1.51 -7.93 6.47
C ARG A 60 -2.74 -7.64 5.63
N GLY A 61 -3.08 -8.59 4.76
CA GLY A 61 -4.20 -8.42 3.84
C GLY A 61 -5.53 -8.13 4.51
N ASP A 62 -5.75 -8.70 5.72
CA ASP A 62 -7.00 -8.48 6.44
C ASP A 62 -7.16 -7.06 6.98
N ASN A 63 -6.10 -6.26 6.96
CA ASN A 63 -6.16 -4.86 7.37
C ASN A 63 -6.31 -3.91 6.19
N VAL A 64 -6.20 -4.42 4.97
CA VAL A 64 -6.31 -3.60 3.76
C VAL A 64 -7.76 -3.44 3.39
N ILE A 65 -8.23 -2.20 3.28
CA ILE A 65 -9.60 -1.89 2.86
C ILE A 65 -9.64 -1.57 1.38
N MET A 66 -8.67 -0.79 0.92
CA MET A 66 -8.65 -0.34 -0.47
C MET A 66 -7.22 -0.11 -0.92
N ILE A 67 -6.94 -0.50 -2.14
CA ILE A 67 -5.66 -0.21 -2.80
C ILE A 67 -5.98 0.65 -4.02
N SER A 68 -5.29 1.78 -4.11
CA SER A 68 -5.40 2.64 -5.28
C SER A 68 -4.10 2.52 -6.07
N PRO A 69 -4.12 1.83 -7.22
CA PRO A 69 -2.92 1.75 -8.04
C PRO A 69 -2.60 3.10 -8.66
N PRO A 70 -1.36 3.29 -9.14
CA PRO A 70 -1.00 4.55 -9.75
C PRO A 70 -1.78 4.77 -11.05
N PRO A 71 -2.00 6.01 -11.44
CA PRO A 71 -2.62 6.30 -12.73
C PRO A 71 -1.74 5.80 -13.87
N GLU A 72 -2.37 5.34 -14.92
CA GLU A 72 -1.67 4.87 -16.13
C GLU A 72 -1.38 6.02 -17.08
#